data_3144104ea90361776cab4df163904838
#
_entry.id   3144104ea90361776cab4df163904838
#
_cell.length_a   1.000
_cell.length_b   1.000
_cell.length_c   1.000
_cell.angle_alpha   90.00
_cell.angle_beta   90.00
_cell.angle_gamma   90.00
#
_symmetry.space_group_name_H-M   'P 1'
#
loop_
_entity.id
_entity.type
_entity.pdbx_description
1 polymer ?
#
loop_
_entity_poly.entity_id
_entity_poly.type
_entity_poly.pdbx_seq_one_letter_code
_entity_poly.pdbx_strand_id
1 'polypeptide(L)'
;MIHESANIHPSAVIEGNVMIEANVSIGPFTYISGNVTIGEGTEVMSHVVIKGDTTIGKENRIFAFAIIGEESQDKKYSGEATTVVIGDRNVIRESVQIHRGTVQDRGVTTIGSDNLLCVNVHIAHDCIVGDNIIMGNNATLAGHVTIEDYAIVSALSPVHQFCTVGAHSFIGGASVVVQDVPPFVMAQGNHCKPFGINIEGLKRRGFEKPEIHAIRRAYKALYRNGNTLEEAKVEINKEIEAFPVLQGFLDLFEKSTRGIIR
;
A
#
# COMPACT_ATOMS: atom_id res chain seq x y z
N MET A 1 22.86 -4.25 -16.98
CA MET A 1 22.56 -4.69 -18.38
C MET A 1 21.35 -3.91 -18.90
N ILE A 2 21.43 -3.34 -20.08
CA ILE A 2 20.34 -2.55 -20.66
C ILE A 2 19.88 -3.25 -21.94
N HIS A 3 18.59 -3.52 -22.06
CA HIS A 3 18.01 -4.15 -23.24
C HIS A 3 18.07 -3.20 -24.45
N GLU A 4 18.31 -3.70 -25.64
CA GLU A 4 18.47 -2.90 -26.86
C GLU A 4 17.24 -2.08 -27.26
N SER A 5 16.03 -2.52 -26.88
CA SER A 5 14.77 -1.81 -27.12
C SER A 5 14.45 -0.76 -26.05
N ALA A 6 15.27 -0.61 -25.01
CA ALA A 6 15.05 0.43 -24.01
C ALA A 6 15.36 1.83 -24.57
N ASN A 7 14.50 2.78 -24.26
CA ASN A 7 14.66 4.18 -24.69
C ASN A 7 15.13 5.05 -23.52
N ILE A 8 16.41 5.39 -23.48
CA ILE A 8 17.01 6.17 -22.39
C ILE A 8 17.36 7.56 -22.88
N HIS A 9 16.79 8.59 -22.22
CA HIS A 9 17.13 9.97 -22.58
C HIS A 9 18.61 10.27 -22.28
N PRO A 10 19.34 10.97 -23.18
CA PRO A 10 20.78 11.22 -23.03
C PRO A 10 21.21 11.96 -21.77
N SER A 11 20.28 12.70 -21.12
CA SER A 11 20.54 13.39 -19.85
C SER A 11 20.19 12.56 -18.61
N ALA A 12 19.73 11.32 -18.76
CA ALA A 12 19.56 10.41 -17.62
C ALA A 12 20.95 9.92 -17.16
N VAL A 13 21.10 9.78 -15.84
CA VAL A 13 22.33 9.28 -15.22
C VAL A 13 22.03 7.91 -14.61
N ILE A 14 22.76 6.90 -15.05
CA ILE A 14 22.59 5.50 -14.61
C ILE A 14 23.95 4.99 -14.10
N GLU A 15 24.02 4.61 -12.84
CA GLU A 15 25.23 4.19 -12.14
C GLU A 15 25.02 2.88 -11.35
N GLY A 16 26.05 2.07 -11.23
CA GLY A 16 26.01 0.82 -10.48
C GLY A 16 25.54 -0.39 -11.28
N ASN A 17 24.94 -1.36 -10.60
CA ASN A 17 24.44 -2.60 -11.21
C ASN A 17 22.97 -2.45 -11.59
N VAL A 18 22.73 -1.85 -12.77
CA VAL A 18 21.36 -1.57 -13.23
C VAL A 18 20.97 -2.51 -14.36
N MET A 19 19.82 -3.18 -14.21
CA MET A 19 19.17 -4.00 -15.22
C MET A 19 17.91 -3.30 -15.72
N ILE A 20 17.83 -3.01 -17.01
CA ILE A 20 16.69 -2.39 -17.67
C ILE A 20 16.19 -3.35 -18.74
N GLU A 21 14.96 -3.81 -18.60
CA GLU A 21 14.34 -4.78 -19.49
C GLU A 21 13.81 -4.14 -20.78
N ALA A 22 13.16 -4.97 -21.61
CA ALA A 22 12.67 -4.55 -22.94
C ALA A 22 11.61 -3.43 -22.83
N ASN A 23 11.63 -2.53 -23.82
CA ASN A 23 10.63 -1.47 -23.99
C ASN A 23 10.48 -0.50 -22.80
N VAL A 24 11.42 -0.49 -21.87
CA VAL A 24 11.48 0.50 -20.78
C VAL A 24 11.84 1.87 -21.35
N SER A 25 11.18 2.93 -20.88
CA SER A 25 11.53 4.31 -21.20
C SER A 25 12.01 5.08 -19.97
N ILE A 26 13.16 5.76 -20.07
CA ILE A 26 13.74 6.60 -19.02
C ILE A 26 13.82 8.04 -19.50
N GLY A 27 13.09 8.93 -18.81
CA GLY A 27 12.99 10.35 -19.13
C GLY A 27 14.22 11.18 -18.74
N PRO A 28 14.24 12.46 -19.16
CA PRO A 28 15.37 13.35 -18.92
C PRO A 28 15.59 13.64 -17.44
N PHE A 29 16.88 13.82 -17.08
CA PHE A 29 17.34 14.16 -15.72
C PHE A 29 16.93 13.15 -14.63
N THR A 30 16.60 11.93 -15.02
CA THR A 30 16.35 10.82 -14.11
C THR A 30 17.69 10.28 -13.62
N TYR A 31 17.77 10.00 -12.30
CA TYR A 31 18.96 9.41 -11.67
C TYR A 31 18.64 8.01 -11.14
N ILE A 32 19.39 7.02 -11.60
CA ILE A 32 19.24 5.62 -11.18
C ILE A 32 20.60 5.14 -10.67
N SER A 33 20.66 4.65 -9.42
CA SER A 33 21.91 4.17 -8.85
C SER A 33 21.75 3.03 -7.86
N GLY A 34 22.73 2.14 -7.81
CA GLY A 34 22.76 0.99 -6.90
C GLY A 34 22.52 -0.33 -7.62
N ASN A 35 21.76 -1.24 -7.00
CA ASN A 35 21.39 -2.53 -7.57
C ASN A 35 19.90 -2.47 -7.97
N VAL A 36 19.62 -1.96 -9.18
CA VAL A 36 18.26 -1.64 -9.62
C VAL A 36 17.84 -2.53 -10.79
N THR A 37 16.65 -3.11 -10.68
CA THR A 37 15.98 -3.81 -11.80
C THR A 37 14.70 -3.08 -12.18
N ILE A 38 14.49 -2.82 -13.48
CA ILE A 38 13.27 -2.20 -14.02
C ILE A 38 12.69 -3.13 -15.08
N GLY A 39 11.48 -3.63 -14.80
CA GLY A 39 10.75 -4.59 -15.61
C GLY A 39 10.19 -4.00 -16.90
N GLU A 40 9.93 -4.90 -17.85
CA GLU A 40 9.49 -4.64 -19.20
C GLU A 40 8.35 -3.62 -19.29
N GLY A 41 8.43 -2.70 -20.26
CA GLY A 41 7.38 -1.73 -20.57
C GLY A 41 7.16 -0.64 -19.53
N THR A 42 7.98 -0.58 -18.46
CA THR A 42 7.88 0.46 -17.44
C THR A 42 8.31 1.82 -17.99
N GLU A 43 7.51 2.85 -17.71
CA GLU A 43 7.75 4.24 -18.09
C GLU A 43 8.24 5.04 -16.87
N VAL A 44 9.48 5.52 -16.93
CA VAL A 44 10.05 6.43 -15.91
C VAL A 44 10.14 7.82 -16.51
N MET A 45 9.40 8.78 -15.98
CA MET A 45 9.35 10.15 -16.50
C MET A 45 10.58 10.96 -16.08
N SER A 46 10.54 12.28 -16.26
CA SER A 46 11.68 13.16 -15.96
C SER A 46 11.91 13.35 -14.46
N HIS A 47 13.16 13.59 -14.08
CA HIS A 47 13.55 13.95 -12.69
C HIS A 47 13.15 12.91 -11.63
N VAL A 48 13.04 11.65 -11.99
CA VAL A 48 12.81 10.55 -11.05
C VAL A 48 14.14 10.13 -10.44
N VAL A 49 14.13 9.75 -9.16
CA VAL A 49 15.28 9.18 -8.48
C VAL A 49 14.95 7.74 -8.06
N ILE A 50 15.77 6.77 -8.51
CA ILE A 50 15.65 5.35 -8.12
C ILE A 50 16.99 4.91 -7.56
N LYS A 51 17.03 4.45 -6.31
CA LYS A 51 18.28 4.14 -5.61
C LYS A 51 18.26 2.82 -4.85
N GLY A 52 19.45 2.42 -4.40
CA GLY A 52 19.63 1.30 -3.48
C GLY A 52 19.40 -0.06 -4.14
N ASP A 53 18.88 -0.99 -3.37
CA ASP A 53 18.49 -2.32 -3.84
C ASP A 53 16.98 -2.31 -4.13
N THR A 54 16.63 -2.05 -5.39
CA THR A 54 15.25 -1.77 -5.80
C THR A 54 14.86 -2.60 -7.02
N THR A 55 13.77 -3.36 -6.88
CA THR A 55 13.16 -4.09 -7.98
C THR A 55 11.80 -3.48 -8.31
N ILE A 56 11.62 -3.10 -9.57
CA ILE A 56 10.37 -2.56 -10.13
C ILE A 56 9.89 -3.53 -11.20
N GLY A 57 8.66 -4.00 -11.09
CA GLY A 57 8.02 -4.90 -12.05
C GLY A 57 7.72 -4.24 -13.39
N LYS A 58 6.78 -4.85 -14.11
CA LYS A 58 6.44 -4.50 -15.51
C LYS A 58 5.35 -3.44 -15.60
N GLU A 59 5.35 -2.71 -16.73
CA GLU A 59 4.26 -1.80 -17.11
C GLU A 59 3.91 -0.76 -16.05
N ASN A 60 4.85 -0.40 -15.17
CA ASN A 60 4.66 0.67 -14.21
C ASN A 60 4.80 2.04 -14.90
N ARG A 61 4.08 3.04 -14.40
CA ARG A 61 4.21 4.43 -14.82
C ARG A 61 4.64 5.29 -13.65
N ILE A 62 5.88 5.80 -13.70
CA ILE A 62 6.51 6.56 -12.64
C ILE A 62 6.65 8.01 -13.07
N PHE A 63 5.90 8.89 -12.42
CA PHE A 63 5.78 10.29 -12.77
C PHE A 63 6.93 11.13 -12.18
N ALA A 64 7.06 12.36 -12.70
CA ALA A 64 8.17 13.23 -12.38
C ALA A 64 8.33 13.50 -10.87
N PHE A 65 9.58 13.61 -10.44
CA PHE A 65 9.99 13.86 -9.05
C PHE A 65 9.67 12.75 -8.06
N ALA A 66 9.23 11.56 -8.49
CA ALA A 66 9.13 10.42 -7.61
C ALA A 66 10.52 9.99 -7.11
N ILE A 67 10.60 9.53 -5.86
CA ILE A 67 11.82 9.06 -5.21
C ILE A 67 11.56 7.64 -4.71
N ILE A 68 12.28 6.67 -5.23
CA ILE A 68 12.08 5.25 -4.93
C ILE A 68 13.39 4.63 -4.43
N GLY A 69 13.32 3.89 -3.32
CA GLY A 69 14.46 3.17 -2.77
C GLY A 69 15.45 4.07 -2.03
N GLU A 70 15.07 5.26 -1.60
CA GLU A 70 15.91 6.09 -0.73
C GLU A 70 16.05 5.46 0.66
N GLU A 71 17.06 5.86 1.41
CA GLU A 71 17.34 5.37 2.75
C GLU A 71 16.15 5.55 3.70
N SER A 72 16.00 4.61 4.64
CA SER A 72 15.00 4.74 5.68
C SER A 72 15.19 6.00 6.50
N GLN A 73 14.09 6.67 6.87
CA GLN A 73 14.11 7.83 7.77
C GLN A 73 14.12 7.44 9.26
N ASP A 74 14.14 6.13 9.59
CA ASP A 74 14.31 5.68 10.97
C ASP A 74 15.71 6.04 11.47
N LYS A 75 15.77 6.68 12.64
CA LYS A 75 17.05 7.06 13.29
C LYS A 75 17.95 5.88 13.63
N LYS A 76 17.43 4.65 13.64
CA LYS A 76 18.20 3.44 13.87
C LYS A 76 18.87 2.92 12.60
N TYR A 77 18.45 3.37 11.43
CA TYR A 77 19.05 2.98 10.17
C TYR A 77 20.50 3.50 10.07
N SER A 78 21.43 2.63 9.78
CA SER A 78 22.88 2.91 9.75
C SER A 78 23.53 2.55 8.39
N GLY A 79 22.74 2.45 7.31
CA GLY A 79 23.23 2.12 5.97
C GLY A 79 23.19 0.63 5.65
N GLU A 80 22.40 -0.16 6.36
CA GLU A 80 22.27 -1.60 6.13
C GLU A 80 21.65 -1.90 4.75
N ALA A 81 22.01 -3.06 4.22
CA ALA A 81 21.48 -3.55 2.95
C ALA A 81 20.00 -3.96 3.10
N THR A 82 19.13 -3.07 2.68
CA THR A 82 17.67 -3.26 2.71
C THR A 82 17.06 -2.87 1.36
N THR A 83 15.83 -3.33 1.09
CA THR A 83 15.31 -3.34 -0.28
C THR A 83 13.94 -2.68 -0.42
N VAL A 84 13.60 -2.37 -1.69
CA VAL A 84 12.24 -2.05 -2.15
C VAL A 84 11.85 -3.01 -3.26
N VAL A 85 10.64 -3.55 -3.18
CA VAL A 85 10.07 -4.39 -4.24
C VAL A 85 8.71 -3.80 -4.65
N ILE A 86 8.55 -3.51 -5.94
CA ILE A 86 7.32 -2.98 -6.54
C ILE A 86 6.87 -3.96 -7.62
N GLY A 87 5.59 -4.35 -7.57
CA GLY A 87 4.94 -5.20 -8.56
C GLY A 87 4.69 -4.49 -9.89
N ASP A 88 3.67 -4.94 -10.59
CA ASP A 88 3.38 -4.54 -11.98
C ASP A 88 2.26 -3.49 -12.08
N ARG A 89 2.22 -2.76 -13.18
CA ARG A 89 1.12 -1.87 -13.59
C ARG A 89 0.71 -0.81 -12.57
N ASN A 90 1.62 -0.42 -11.70
CA ASN A 90 1.35 0.67 -10.76
C ASN A 90 1.44 2.03 -11.45
N VAL A 91 0.60 2.95 -11.01
CA VAL A 91 0.67 4.38 -11.39
C VAL A 91 1.19 5.15 -10.18
N ILE A 92 2.47 5.51 -10.23
CA ILE A 92 3.19 6.23 -9.16
C ILE A 92 3.29 7.69 -9.57
N ARG A 93 2.44 8.54 -9.00
CA ARG A 93 2.29 9.93 -9.38
C ARG A 93 3.44 10.80 -8.86
N GLU A 94 3.36 12.09 -9.21
CA GLU A 94 4.42 13.07 -8.97
C GLU A 94 4.80 13.15 -7.48
N SER A 95 6.10 13.22 -7.22
CA SER A 95 6.66 13.40 -5.87
C SER A 95 6.30 12.30 -4.85
N VAL A 96 5.89 11.13 -5.31
CA VAL A 96 5.72 9.97 -4.43
C VAL A 96 7.07 9.55 -3.88
N GLN A 97 7.11 9.18 -2.59
CA GLN A 97 8.32 8.75 -1.89
C GLN A 97 8.13 7.33 -1.33
N ILE A 98 9.02 6.41 -1.68
CA ILE A 98 9.01 5.03 -1.21
C ILE A 98 10.40 4.71 -0.65
N HIS A 99 10.50 4.48 0.66
CA HIS A 99 11.75 4.19 1.35
C HIS A 99 11.98 2.69 1.49
N ARG A 100 13.27 2.28 1.50
CA ARG A 100 13.65 0.87 1.76
C ARG A 100 13.34 0.46 3.19
N GLY A 101 13.32 -0.87 3.42
CA GLY A 101 13.10 -1.45 4.73
C GLY A 101 14.22 -1.20 5.73
N THR A 102 14.11 -1.79 6.91
CA THR A 102 15.11 -1.76 7.99
C THR A 102 15.39 -3.16 8.51
N VAL A 103 16.59 -3.40 9.01
CA VAL A 103 16.99 -4.70 9.59
C VAL A 103 16.26 -5.03 10.90
N GLN A 104 15.56 -4.08 11.48
CA GLN A 104 14.76 -4.27 12.68
C GLN A 104 13.45 -5.03 12.40
N ASP A 105 13.07 -5.16 11.13
CA ASP A 105 11.90 -5.93 10.69
C ASP A 105 12.27 -6.78 9.48
N ARG A 106 11.53 -6.69 8.40
CA ARG A 106 11.66 -7.55 7.20
C ARG A 106 12.83 -7.15 6.29
N GLY A 107 13.41 -5.99 6.47
CA GLY A 107 14.44 -5.46 5.57
C GLY A 107 13.92 -5.04 4.20
N VAL A 108 12.61 -5.04 3.99
CA VAL A 108 12.00 -4.76 2.68
C VAL A 108 10.69 -3.99 2.80
N THR A 109 10.54 -2.95 1.98
CA THR A 109 9.25 -2.30 1.70
C THR A 109 8.67 -2.90 0.43
N THR A 110 7.42 -3.36 0.49
CA THR A 110 6.77 -4.08 -0.61
C THR A 110 5.54 -3.34 -1.10
N ILE A 111 5.44 -3.14 -2.41
CA ILE A 111 4.27 -2.60 -3.10
C ILE A 111 3.80 -3.68 -4.10
N GLY A 112 2.54 -4.05 -4.05
CA GLY A 112 1.93 -4.98 -5.00
C GLY A 112 1.72 -4.38 -6.38
N SER A 113 0.67 -4.82 -7.05
CA SER A 113 0.37 -4.47 -8.44
C SER A 113 -0.93 -3.67 -8.57
N ASP A 114 -1.11 -3.01 -9.72
CA ASP A 114 -2.35 -2.31 -10.08
C ASP A 114 -2.73 -1.17 -9.12
N ASN A 115 -1.77 -0.58 -8.43
CA ASN A 115 -1.99 0.49 -7.45
C ASN A 115 -1.96 1.87 -8.09
N LEU A 116 -2.75 2.79 -7.54
CA LEU A 116 -2.68 4.23 -7.82
C LEU A 116 -2.17 4.97 -6.59
N LEU A 117 -0.92 5.42 -6.64
CA LEU A 117 -0.31 6.28 -5.63
C LEU A 117 -0.34 7.72 -6.13
N CYS A 118 -1.24 8.54 -5.58
CA CYS A 118 -1.43 9.92 -6.02
C CYS A 118 -0.27 10.84 -5.55
N VAL A 119 -0.34 12.10 -5.97
CA VAL A 119 0.70 13.12 -5.72
C VAL A 119 1.10 13.21 -4.25
N ASN A 120 2.42 13.24 -3.99
CA ASN A 120 3.02 13.36 -2.64
C ASN A 120 2.65 12.23 -1.66
N VAL A 121 2.24 11.07 -2.13
CA VAL A 121 2.10 9.90 -1.24
C VAL A 121 3.47 9.55 -0.66
N HIS A 122 3.50 9.26 0.65
CA HIS A 122 4.70 8.81 1.34
C HIS A 122 4.50 7.40 1.89
N ILE A 123 5.42 6.51 1.57
CA ILE A 123 5.47 5.13 2.06
C ILE A 123 6.82 4.95 2.77
N ALA A 124 6.76 4.86 4.10
CA ALA A 124 7.96 4.65 4.91
C ALA A 124 8.45 3.20 4.84
N HIS A 125 9.52 2.94 5.55
CA HIS A 125 10.21 1.65 5.61
C HIS A 125 9.31 0.50 6.10
N ASP A 126 9.59 -0.71 5.62
CA ASP A 126 8.94 -1.96 6.03
C ASP A 126 7.42 -2.00 5.82
N CYS A 127 6.85 -1.07 5.06
CA CYS A 127 5.44 -1.11 4.69
C CYS A 127 5.14 -2.27 3.73
N ILE A 128 3.93 -2.82 3.84
CA ILE A 128 3.34 -3.78 2.91
C ILE A 128 2.11 -3.12 2.30
N VAL A 129 2.15 -2.85 1.01
CA VAL A 129 1.03 -2.34 0.23
C VAL A 129 0.61 -3.44 -0.75
N GLY A 130 -0.61 -3.93 -0.64
CA GLY A 130 -1.17 -4.99 -1.48
C GLY A 130 -1.48 -4.54 -2.91
N ASP A 131 -2.47 -5.18 -3.50
CA ASP A 131 -2.87 -4.93 -4.89
C ASP A 131 -4.13 -4.05 -4.99
N ASN A 132 -4.28 -3.35 -6.11
CA ASN A 132 -5.47 -2.53 -6.43
C ASN A 132 -5.79 -1.44 -5.40
N ILE A 133 -4.78 -0.89 -4.77
CA ILE A 133 -4.91 0.14 -3.74
C ILE A 133 -4.96 1.53 -4.36
N ILE A 134 -5.74 2.40 -3.76
CA ILE A 134 -5.73 3.83 -4.08
C ILE A 134 -5.27 4.62 -2.87
N MET A 135 -4.16 5.34 -3.00
CA MET A 135 -3.72 6.32 -2.01
C MET A 135 -3.90 7.73 -2.58
N GLY A 136 -4.74 8.52 -1.94
CA GLY A 136 -5.00 9.91 -2.32
C GLY A 136 -3.82 10.84 -2.04
N ASN A 137 -3.88 12.06 -2.58
CA ASN A 137 -2.82 13.05 -2.45
C ASN A 137 -2.40 13.26 -0.99
N ASN A 138 -1.09 13.24 -0.72
CA ASN A 138 -0.51 13.40 0.62
C ASN A 138 -0.96 12.35 1.65
N ALA A 139 -1.48 11.20 1.23
CA ALA A 139 -1.64 10.07 2.14
C ALA A 139 -0.26 9.59 2.57
N THR A 140 -0.11 9.26 3.86
CA THR A 140 1.20 8.99 4.46
C THR A 140 1.15 7.72 5.29
N LEU A 141 2.02 6.77 4.98
CA LEU A 141 2.22 5.57 5.79
C LEU A 141 3.49 5.74 6.62
N ALA A 142 3.36 5.63 7.94
CA ALA A 142 4.51 5.47 8.82
C ALA A 142 5.11 4.06 8.66
N GLY A 143 6.25 3.78 9.29
CA GLY A 143 6.91 2.46 9.17
C GLY A 143 6.03 1.29 9.59
N HIS A 144 6.24 0.13 8.97
CA HIS A 144 5.57 -1.14 9.28
C HIS A 144 4.05 -1.17 9.07
N VAL A 145 3.51 -0.26 8.28
CA VAL A 145 2.07 -0.24 7.95
C VAL A 145 1.76 -1.30 6.91
N THR A 146 0.65 -2.01 7.11
CA THR A 146 0.08 -2.92 6.11
C THR A 146 -1.20 -2.33 5.53
N ILE A 147 -1.27 -2.22 4.21
CA ILE A 147 -2.49 -1.89 3.47
C ILE A 147 -2.88 -3.11 2.66
N GLU A 148 -4.01 -3.73 2.97
CA GLU A 148 -4.49 -4.91 2.27
C GLU A 148 -5.23 -4.55 0.99
N ASP A 149 -5.41 -5.55 0.12
CA ASP A 149 -5.92 -5.38 -1.25
C ASP A 149 -7.22 -4.56 -1.33
N TYR A 150 -7.32 -3.78 -2.39
CA TYR A 150 -8.49 -2.94 -2.68
C TYR A 150 -8.82 -1.89 -1.61
N ALA A 151 -7.97 -1.66 -0.63
CA ALA A 151 -8.18 -0.58 0.32
C ALA A 151 -7.99 0.80 -0.32
N ILE A 152 -8.70 1.79 0.20
CA ILE A 152 -8.58 3.18 -0.23
C ILE A 152 -8.18 4.02 0.97
N VAL A 153 -7.03 4.68 0.89
CA VAL A 153 -6.59 5.69 1.85
C VAL A 153 -6.73 7.05 1.17
N SER A 154 -7.77 7.81 1.54
CA SER A 154 -8.06 9.09 0.87
C SER A 154 -7.02 10.16 1.21
N ALA A 155 -7.12 11.30 0.52
CA ALA A 155 -6.15 12.39 0.62
C ALA A 155 -5.96 12.90 2.07
N LEU A 156 -4.72 13.32 2.39
CA LEU A 156 -4.33 13.91 3.69
C LEU A 156 -4.57 12.97 4.89
N SER A 157 -4.51 11.67 4.69
CA SER A 157 -4.79 10.68 5.73
C SER A 157 -3.50 9.95 6.15
N PRO A 158 -2.90 10.29 7.31
CA PRO A 158 -1.78 9.54 7.85
C PRO A 158 -2.24 8.25 8.54
N VAL A 159 -1.44 7.20 8.37
CA VAL A 159 -1.60 5.91 9.03
C VAL A 159 -0.41 5.69 9.96
N HIS A 160 -0.69 5.49 11.25
CA HIS A 160 0.31 5.31 12.29
C HIS A 160 1.05 3.98 12.12
N GLN A 161 2.31 3.94 12.56
CA GLN A 161 3.17 2.75 12.48
C GLN A 161 2.51 1.49 13.07
N PHE A 162 2.76 0.35 12.42
CA PHE A 162 2.23 -0.96 12.78
C PHE A 162 0.71 -1.12 12.64
N CYS A 163 0.00 -0.15 12.07
CA CYS A 163 -1.42 -0.31 11.78
C CYS A 163 -1.64 -1.12 10.50
N THR A 164 -2.73 -1.88 10.50
CA THR A 164 -3.26 -2.55 9.30
C THR A 164 -4.54 -1.87 8.84
N VAL A 165 -4.62 -1.57 7.56
CA VAL A 165 -5.84 -1.12 6.87
C VAL A 165 -6.35 -2.29 6.04
N GLY A 166 -7.42 -2.93 6.53
CA GLY A 166 -7.94 -4.19 5.99
C GLY A 166 -8.49 -4.07 4.57
N ALA A 167 -8.59 -5.21 3.89
CA ALA A 167 -9.00 -5.29 2.50
C ALA A 167 -10.37 -4.63 2.22
N HIS A 168 -10.50 -3.99 1.07
CA HIS A 168 -11.73 -3.30 0.64
C HIS A 168 -12.21 -2.18 1.57
N SER A 169 -11.45 -1.80 2.59
CA SER A 169 -11.81 -0.69 3.48
C SER A 169 -11.68 0.68 2.79
N PHE A 170 -12.27 1.69 3.38
CA PHE A 170 -12.21 3.06 2.87
C PHE A 170 -11.93 4.03 4.02
N ILE A 171 -10.79 4.70 3.96
CA ILE A 171 -10.43 5.78 4.88
C ILE A 171 -10.85 7.11 4.26
N GLY A 172 -11.74 7.83 4.92
CA GLY A 172 -12.19 9.16 4.49
C GLY A 172 -11.05 10.18 4.51
N GLY A 173 -11.18 11.22 3.69
CA GLY A 173 -10.14 12.27 3.59
C GLY A 173 -9.89 12.99 4.93
N ALA A 174 -8.66 13.45 5.12
CA ALA A 174 -8.18 14.13 6.33
C ALA A 174 -8.41 13.34 7.63
N SER A 175 -8.31 12.02 7.55
CA SER A 175 -8.50 11.12 8.69
C SER A 175 -7.17 10.63 9.25
N VAL A 176 -7.09 10.44 10.57
CA VAL A 176 -5.90 9.95 11.25
C VAL A 176 -6.13 8.54 11.77
N VAL A 177 -5.45 7.55 11.18
CA VAL A 177 -5.55 6.14 11.54
C VAL A 177 -4.49 5.81 12.58
N VAL A 178 -4.90 5.46 13.79
CA VAL A 178 -4.00 5.11 14.92
C VAL A 178 -4.21 3.69 15.46
N GLN A 179 -5.21 2.99 14.92
CA GLN A 179 -5.54 1.60 15.22
C GLN A 179 -5.93 0.88 13.92
N ASP A 180 -5.95 -0.44 13.95
CA ASP A 180 -6.26 -1.26 12.78
C ASP A 180 -7.70 -1.02 12.30
N VAL A 181 -7.87 -0.96 10.99
CA VAL A 181 -9.17 -0.80 10.34
C VAL A 181 -9.59 -2.15 9.78
N PRO A 182 -10.69 -2.75 10.26
CA PRO A 182 -11.14 -4.04 9.75
C PRO A 182 -11.53 -3.99 8.26
N PRO A 183 -11.45 -5.14 7.56
CA PRO A 183 -11.84 -5.23 6.15
C PRO A 183 -13.24 -4.70 5.91
N PHE A 184 -13.46 -4.15 4.73
CA PHE A 184 -14.77 -3.63 4.26
C PHE A 184 -15.28 -2.38 4.98
N VAL A 185 -14.65 -1.95 6.06
CA VAL A 185 -15.12 -0.84 6.91
C VAL A 185 -14.81 0.50 6.27
N MET A 186 -15.77 1.40 6.33
CA MET A 186 -15.56 2.83 6.10
C MET A 186 -15.23 3.51 7.42
N ALA A 187 -14.09 4.20 7.47
CA ALA A 187 -13.63 4.89 8.67
C ALA A 187 -13.27 6.35 8.35
N GLN A 188 -13.56 7.27 9.27
CA GLN A 188 -13.27 8.70 9.09
C GLN A 188 -13.01 9.39 10.42
N GLY A 189 -12.28 10.48 10.38
CA GLY A 189 -12.07 11.40 11.49
C GLY A 189 -10.66 11.38 12.07
N ASN A 190 -10.42 12.26 13.04
CA ASN A 190 -9.18 12.35 13.81
C ASN A 190 -9.49 12.14 15.31
N HIS A 191 -9.28 10.97 15.94
CA HIS A 191 -8.81 9.73 15.30
C HIS A 191 -9.96 9.04 14.55
N CYS A 192 -9.58 8.17 13.58
CA CYS A 192 -10.55 7.44 12.76
C CYS A 192 -11.55 6.62 13.59
N LYS A 193 -12.84 6.70 13.22
CA LYS A 193 -13.92 5.87 13.77
C LYS A 193 -14.71 5.19 12.66
N PRO A 194 -15.24 3.97 12.89
CA PRO A 194 -16.04 3.26 11.90
C PRO A 194 -17.42 3.91 11.75
N PHE A 195 -17.90 4.12 10.53
CA PHE A 195 -19.23 4.68 10.29
C PHE A 195 -20.09 3.87 9.31
N GLY A 196 -19.56 2.77 8.74
CA GLY A 196 -20.30 1.90 7.85
C GLY A 196 -19.40 0.88 7.15
N ILE A 197 -19.94 0.28 6.10
CA ILE A 197 -19.21 -0.60 5.19
C ILE A 197 -19.15 0.01 3.79
N ASN A 198 -18.09 -0.29 3.03
CA ASN A 198 -17.84 0.24 1.69
C ASN A 198 -18.74 -0.42 0.63
N ILE A 199 -20.06 -0.25 0.72
CA ILE A 199 -21.06 -0.91 -0.11
C ILE A 199 -20.80 -0.66 -1.61
N GLU A 200 -20.53 0.58 -1.99
CA GLU A 200 -20.33 0.91 -3.41
C GLU A 200 -19.04 0.31 -3.97
N GLY A 201 -17.97 0.29 -3.17
CA GLY A 201 -16.73 -0.40 -3.52
C GLY A 201 -16.95 -1.91 -3.71
N LEU A 202 -17.69 -2.54 -2.79
CA LEU A 202 -18.01 -3.97 -2.87
C LEU A 202 -18.82 -4.31 -4.12
N LYS A 203 -19.89 -3.55 -4.41
CA LYS A 203 -20.69 -3.74 -5.63
C LYS A 203 -19.87 -3.62 -6.91
N ARG A 204 -19.01 -2.59 -7.00
CA ARG A 204 -18.13 -2.37 -8.17
C ARG A 204 -17.15 -3.52 -8.38
N ARG A 205 -16.80 -4.25 -7.33
CA ARG A 205 -15.89 -5.41 -7.34
C ARG A 205 -16.61 -6.75 -7.44
N GLY A 206 -17.93 -6.75 -7.72
CA GLY A 206 -18.71 -7.95 -8.01
C GLY A 206 -19.18 -8.74 -6.79
N PHE A 207 -19.10 -8.18 -5.58
CA PHE A 207 -19.68 -8.85 -4.40
C PHE A 207 -21.17 -8.99 -4.53
N GLU A 208 -21.66 -10.20 -4.32
CA GLU A 208 -23.08 -10.52 -4.39
C GLU A 208 -23.85 -9.97 -3.18
N LYS A 209 -25.16 -9.74 -3.38
CA LYS A 209 -26.02 -9.20 -2.31
C LYS A 209 -25.94 -10.00 -1.00
N PRO A 210 -25.97 -11.36 -1.01
CA PRO A 210 -25.84 -12.15 0.21
C PRO A 210 -24.52 -11.90 0.96
N GLU A 211 -23.39 -11.78 0.26
CA GLU A 211 -22.09 -11.48 0.84
C GLU A 211 -22.07 -10.08 1.49
N ILE A 212 -22.57 -9.07 0.77
CA ILE A 212 -22.69 -7.70 1.31
C ILE A 212 -23.56 -7.67 2.57
N HIS A 213 -24.63 -8.49 2.60
CA HIS A 213 -25.46 -8.60 3.79
C HIS A 213 -24.72 -9.30 4.95
N ALA A 214 -23.92 -10.34 4.68
CA ALA A 214 -23.09 -11.00 5.69
C ALA A 214 -22.04 -10.04 6.27
N ILE A 215 -21.31 -9.30 5.41
CA ILE A 215 -20.36 -8.25 5.83
C ILE A 215 -21.06 -7.18 6.70
N ARG A 216 -22.29 -6.80 6.34
CA ARG A 216 -23.06 -5.84 7.15
C ARG A 216 -23.46 -6.40 8.52
N ARG A 217 -23.76 -7.70 8.63
CA ARG A 217 -24.02 -8.35 9.93
C ARG A 217 -22.75 -8.39 10.78
N ALA A 218 -21.61 -8.76 10.18
CA ALA A 218 -20.31 -8.72 10.85
C ALA A 218 -19.97 -7.31 11.38
N TYR A 219 -20.17 -6.27 10.56
CA TYR A 219 -20.02 -4.88 11.00
C TYR A 219 -20.93 -4.53 12.18
N LYS A 220 -22.20 -4.97 12.16
CA LYS A 220 -23.12 -4.74 13.28
C LYS A 220 -22.69 -5.49 14.53
N ALA A 221 -22.24 -6.72 14.41
CA ALA A 221 -21.71 -7.50 15.54
C ALA A 221 -20.55 -6.77 16.20
N LEU A 222 -19.64 -6.18 15.41
CA LEU A 222 -18.48 -5.44 15.91
C LEU A 222 -18.85 -4.09 16.56
N TYR A 223 -19.79 -3.34 15.99
CA TYR A 223 -19.92 -1.91 16.28
C TYR A 223 -21.30 -1.45 16.74
N ARG A 224 -22.34 -2.29 16.64
CA ARG A 224 -23.72 -1.85 16.87
C ARG A 224 -24.50 -2.69 17.87
N ASN A 225 -24.12 -3.95 18.06
CA ASN A 225 -24.86 -4.88 18.94
C ASN A 225 -24.45 -4.79 20.41
N GLY A 226 -23.48 -3.95 20.75
CA GLY A 226 -22.96 -3.84 22.13
C GLY A 226 -22.02 -4.98 22.55
N ASN A 227 -21.60 -5.83 21.61
CA ASN A 227 -20.72 -6.96 21.87
C ASN A 227 -19.31 -6.50 22.26
N THR A 228 -18.65 -7.30 23.09
CA THR A 228 -17.20 -7.31 23.20
C THR A 228 -16.57 -7.79 21.88
N LEU A 229 -15.27 -7.62 21.71
CA LEU A 229 -14.57 -8.15 20.53
C LEU A 229 -14.68 -9.68 20.44
N GLU A 230 -14.55 -10.38 21.56
CA GLU A 230 -14.63 -11.85 21.59
C GLU A 230 -16.03 -12.36 21.24
N GLU A 231 -17.08 -11.72 21.72
CA GLU A 231 -18.47 -12.06 21.35
C GLU A 231 -18.71 -11.79 19.85
N ALA A 232 -18.19 -10.69 19.31
CA ALA A 232 -18.29 -10.39 17.90
C ALA A 232 -17.55 -11.43 17.04
N LYS A 233 -16.35 -11.87 17.45
CA LYS A 233 -15.62 -12.96 16.78
C LYS A 233 -16.45 -14.24 16.71
N VAL A 234 -17.10 -14.62 17.81
CA VAL A 234 -17.97 -15.81 17.86
C VAL A 234 -19.15 -15.65 16.89
N GLU A 235 -19.79 -14.48 16.83
CA GLU A 235 -20.90 -14.25 15.90
C GLU A 235 -20.43 -14.33 14.44
N ILE A 236 -19.30 -13.69 14.09
CA ILE A 236 -18.75 -13.71 12.74
C ILE A 236 -18.36 -15.12 12.32
N ASN A 237 -17.71 -15.88 13.21
CA ASN A 237 -17.25 -17.23 12.94
C ASN A 237 -18.40 -18.20 12.58
N LYS A 238 -19.60 -18.00 13.12
CA LYS A 238 -20.78 -18.82 12.78
C LYS A 238 -21.20 -18.72 11.32
N GLU A 239 -20.86 -17.64 10.66
CA GLU A 239 -21.25 -17.40 9.27
C GLU A 239 -20.15 -17.69 8.25
N ILE A 240 -18.91 -17.97 8.67
CA ILE A 240 -17.75 -18.13 7.77
C ILE A 240 -17.92 -19.30 6.79
N GLU A 241 -18.48 -20.44 7.23
CA GLU A 241 -18.71 -21.58 6.35
C GLU A 241 -19.61 -21.21 5.17
N ALA A 242 -20.64 -20.40 5.40
CA ALA A 242 -21.55 -19.91 4.36
C ALA A 242 -21.00 -18.72 3.58
N PHE A 243 -20.14 -17.91 4.20
CA PHE A 243 -19.59 -16.69 3.64
C PHE A 243 -18.08 -16.59 3.95
N PRO A 244 -17.21 -17.27 3.22
CA PRO A 244 -15.75 -17.31 3.47
C PRO A 244 -15.10 -15.92 3.44
N VAL A 245 -15.70 -14.95 2.78
CA VAL A 245 -15.24 -13.54 2.74
C VAL A 245 -15.11 -12.91 4.14
N LEU A 246 -15.83 -13.43 5.13
CA LEU A 246 -15.76 -12.95 6.52
C LEU A 246 -14.48 -13.36 7.23
N GLN A 247 -13.70 -14.31 6.68
CA GLN A 247 -12.44 -14.76 7.27
C GLN A 247 -11.47 -13.59 7.49
N GLY A 248 -11.44 -12.63 6.58
CA GLY A 248 -10.56 -11.45 6.70
C GLY A 248 -10.75 -10.65 7.99
N PHE A 249 -11.94 -10.65 8.59
CA PHE A 249 -12.14 -10.05 9.92
C PHE A 249 -11.36 -10.81 11.00
N LEU A 250 -11.46 -12.14 11.01
CA LEU A 250 -10.79 -12.96 12.03
C LEU A 250 -9.28 -12.90 11.86
N ASP A 251 -8.78 -12.98 10.62
CA ASP A 251 -7.36 -12.89 10.32
C ASP A 251 -6.75 -11.57 10.82
N LEU A 252 -7.46 -10.46 10.64
CA LEU A 252 -7.02 -9.18 11.18
C LEU A 252 -7.00 -9.20 12.71
N PHE A 253 -8.04 -9.72 13.35
CA PHE A 253 -8.12 -9.73 14.81
C PHE A 253 -7.03 -10.58 15.47
N GLU A 254 -6.58 -11.64 14.80
CA GLU A 254 -5.47 -12.48 15.29
C GLU A 254 -4.12 -11.78 15.17
N LYS A 255 -3.92 -11.01 14.09
CA LYS A 255 -2.67 -10.29 13.81
C LYS A 255 -2.58 -8.94 14.53
N SER A 256 -3.70 -8.37 14.95
CA SER A 256 -3.76 -7.01 15.46
C SER A 256 -2.95 -6.82 16.74
N THR A 257 -1.98 -5.94 16.70
CA THR A 257 -1.18 -5.52 17.85
C THR A 257 -1.57 -4.14 18.37
N ARG A 258 -2.24 -3.33 17.52
CA ARG A 258 -2.65 -1.94 17.81
C ARG A 258 -4.10 -1.85 18.31
N GLY A 259 -4.84 -2.98 18.30
CA GLY A 259 -6.28 -2.98 18.49
C GLY A 259 -7.02 -2.37 17.28
N ILE A 260 -8.30 -2.61 17.20
CA ILE A 260 -9.14 -2.09 16.11
C ILE A 260 -9.79 -0.76 16.46
N ILE A 261 -10.07 0.09 15.46
CA ILE A 261 -10.88 1.31 15.63
C ILE A 261 -12.24 0.98 16.25
N ARG A 262 -12.70 1.84 17.16
CA ARG A 262 -14.03 1.75 17.78
C ARG A 262 -14.69 3.11 18.02
#